data_4a13778c8ef9bbdc675f480100ace055
#
_entry.id   4a13778c8ef9bbdc675f480100ace055
#
_cell.length_a   1.000
_cell.length_b   1.000
_cell.length_c   1.000
_cell.angle_alpha   90.00
_cell.angle_beta   90.00
_cell.angle_gamma   90.00
#
_symmetry.space_group_name_H-M   'P 1'
#
loop_
_entity.id
_entity.type
_entity.pdbx_description
1 polymer ?
#
loop_
_entity_poly.entity_id
_entity_poly.type
_entity_poly.pdbx_seq_one_letter_code
_entity_poly.pdbx_strand_id
1 'polypeptide(L)'
;MAVSYSLENSVAHINFDDGQMNVINHDVLDQLEEAWISAQSEAKAIVISGRPGSFCAGYDLSVMMGDDSAAAVELGARGGKLAHQIFGSDIPVVGCSMGHAFTIGALWLACCDVRIGEEGNFK
;
A
#
# COMPACT_ATOMS: atom_id res chain seq x y z
N MET A 1 -14.63 -3.44 3.50
CA MET A 1 -13.27 -3.86 3.10
C MET A 1 -12.30 -2.69 3.22
N ALA A 2 -11.07 -2.95 3.64
CA ALA A 2 -10.07 -1.90 3.86
C ALA A 2 -9.53 -1.31 2.54
N VAL A 3 -9.56 -2.07 1.46
CA VAL A 3 -9.04 -1.62 0.16
C VAL A 3 -10.18 -1.47 -0.83
N SER A 4 -10.25 -0.32 -1.48
CA SER A 4 -11.18 -0.08 -2.58
C SER A 4 -10.42 0.12 -3.89
N TYR A 5 -11.07 -0.26 -4.98
CA TYR A 5 -10.51 -0.19 -6.33
C TYR A 5 -11.54 0.45 -7.27
N SER A 6 -11.08 1.38 -8.07
CA SER A 6 -11.89 1.93 -9.16
C SER A 6 -11.01 2.22 -10.38
N LEU A 7 -11.62 2.15 -11.55
CA LEU A 7 -10.98 2.51 -12.81
C LEU A 7 -11.73 3.68 -13.43
N GLU A 8 -11.04 4.77 -13.67
CA GLU A 8 -11.63 6.01 -14.19
C GLU A 8 -10.68 6.63 -15.20
N ASN A 9 -11.14 6.83 -16.42
CA ASN A 9 -10.32 7.40 -17.50
C ASN A 9 -8.98 6.65 -17.69
N SER A 10 -9.00 5.34 -17.60
CA SER A 10 -7.82 4.44 -17.69
C SER A 10 -6.82 4.59 -16.53
N VAL A 11 -7.19 5.29 -15.47
CA VAL A 11 -6.40 5.40 -14.24
C VAL A 11 -7.03 4.52 -13.16
N ALA A 12 -6.26 3.59 -12.64
CA ALA A 12 -6.69 2.76 -11.50
C ALA A 12 -6.44 3.51 -10.20
N HIS A 13 -7.45 3.56 -9.36
CA HIS A 13 -7.36 4.13 -8.02
C HIS A 13 -7.44 3.01 -7.00
N ILE A 14 -6.36 2.80 -6.28
CA ILE A 14 -6.28 1.85 -5.17
C ILE A 14 -6.23 2.67 -3.89
N ASN A 15 -7.29 2.61 -3.10
CA ASN A 15 -7.37 3.36 -1.83
C ASN A 15 -7.34 2.40 -0.66
N PHE A 16 -6.46 2.67 0.30
CA PHE A 16 -6.32 1.91 1.52
C PHE A 16 -6.87 2.73 2.70
N ASP A 17 -7.97 2.28 3.26
CA ASP A 17 -8.58 2.89 4.44
C ASP A 17 -9.21 1.81 5.32
N ASP A 18 -8.55 1.45 6.40
CA ASP A 18 -9.02 0.44 7.36
C ASP A 18 -9.86 1.04 8.48
N GLY A 19 -10.16 2.34 8.41
CA GLY A 19 -10.89 3.06 9.45
C GLY A 19 -10.03 3.43 10.66
N GLN A 20 -8.77 3.06 10.67
CA GLN A 20 -7.81 3.33 11.74
C GLN A 20 -6.53 3.95 11.18
N MET A 21 -5.39 3.28 11.35
CA MET A 21 -4.09 3.81 10.94
C MET A 21 -3.49 3.14 9.70
N ASN A 22 -4.25 2.31 9.03
CA ASN A 22 -3.80 1.53 7.88
C ASN A 22 -2.68 0.55 8.22
N VAL A 23 -3.06 -0.47 8.94
CA VAL A 23 -2.16 -1.54 9.39
C VAL A 23 -2.17 -2.70 8.40
N ILE A 24 -1.01 -3.22 8.08
CA ILE A 24 -0.84 -4.29 7.10
C ILE A 24 -0.88 -5.66 7.78
N ASN A 25 -1.85 -6.46 7.38
CA ASN A 25 -1.99 -7.87 7.72
C ASN A 25 -2.21 -8.67 6.43
N HIS A 26 -2.34 -10.00 6.55
CA HIS A 26 -2.52 -10.86 5.39
C HIS A 26 -3.81 -10.56 4.62
N ASP A 27 -4.90 -10.26 5.32
CA ASP A 27 -6.19 -9.94 4.67
C ASP A 27 -6.09 -8.66 3.84
N VAL A 28 -5.46 -7.62 4.38
CA VAL A 28 -5.21 -6.38 3.66
C VAL A 28 -4.31 -6.62 2.45
N LEU A 29 -3.26 -7.44 2.60
CA LEU A 29 -2.37 -7.77 1.47
C LEU A 29 -3.11 -8.55 0.38
N ASP A 30 -4.01 -9.45 0.74
CA ASP A 30 -4.86 -10.13 -0.26
C ASP A 30 -5.65 -9.12 -1.09
N GLN A 31 -6.25 -8.14 -0.42
CA GLN A 31 -7.02 -7.08 -1.08
C GLN A 31 -6.15 -6.17 -1.95
N LEU A 32 -4.98 -5.77 -1.45
CA LEU A 32 -4.04 -4.94 -2.20
C LEU A 32 -3.49 -5.67 -3.43
N GLU A 33 -3.14 -6.94 -3.29
CA GLU A 33 -2.64 -7.75 -4.39
C GLU A 33 -3.70 -7.94 -5.48
N GLU A 34 -4.94 -8.19 -5.09
CA GLU A 34 -6.06 -8.30 -6.04
C GLU A 34 -6.28 -7.00 -6.81
N ALA A 35 -6.28 -5.87 -6.11
CA ALA A 35 -6.41 -4.55 -6.73
C ALA A 35 -5.23 -4.27 -7.67
N TRP A 36 -4.01 -4.63 -7.26
CA TRP A 36 -2.81 -4.46 -8.07
C TRP A 36 -2.88 -5.27 -9.36
N ILE A 37 -3.28 -6.52 -9.29
CA ILE A 37 -3.43 -7.39 -10.47
C ILE A 37 -4.46 -6.79 -11.44
N SER A 38 -5.60 -6.34 -10.95
CA SER A 38 -6.61 -5.68 -11.76
C SER A 38 -6.07 -4.44 -12.45
N ALA A 39 -5.37 -3.59 -11.70
CA ALA A 39 -4.78 -2.36 -12.22
C ALA A 39 -3.75 -2.65 -13.32
N GLN A 40 -2.87 -3.62 -13.12
CA GLN A 40 -1.85 -3.98 -14.12
C GLN A 40 -2.47 -4.50 -15.41
N SER A 41 -3.64 -5.14 -15.34
CA SER A 41 -4.29 -5.72 -16.53
C SER A 41 -5.11 -4.71 -17.34
N GLU A 42 -5.60 -3.62 -16.72
CA GLU A 42 -6.59 -2.77 -17.39
C GLU A 42 -6.30 -1.27 -17.34
N ALA A 43 -5.36 -0.81 -16.53
CA ALA A 43 -5.07 0.61 -16.38
C ALA A 43 -3.85 1.05 -17.18
N LYS A 44 -3.76 2.34 -17.47
CA LYS A 44 -2.58 3.00 -18.07
C LYS A 44 -1.73 3.70 -17.02
N ALA A 45 -2.26 3.94 -15.84
CA ALA A 45 -1.57 4.49 -14.69
C ALA A 45 -2.28 4.06 -13.41
N ILE A 46 -1.56 4.07 -12.29
CA ILE A 46 -2.09 3.68 -10.99
C ILE A 46 -1.87 4.81 -10.00
N VAL A 47 -2.90 5.12 -9.21
CA VAL A 47 -2.80 5.98 -8.03
C VAL A 47 -3.06 5.14 -6.80
N ILE A 48 -2.11 5.13 -5.88
CA ILE A 48 -2.26 4.47 -4.58
C ILE A 48 -2.38 5.56 -3.53
N SER A 49 -3.45 5.52 -2.75
CA SER A 49 -3.69 6.49 -1.68
C SER A 49 -4.07 5.80 -0.39
N GLY A 50 -3.81 6.50 0.71
CA GLY A 50 -4.26 6.11 2.04
C GLY A 50 -5.45 6.95 2.49
N ARG A 51 -5.59 7.08 3.80
CA ARG A 51 -6.62 7.89 4.44
C ARG A 51 -6.03 9.17 5.02
N PRO A 52 -6.86 10.17 5.32
CA PRO A 52 -6.38 11.35 6.03
C PRO A 52 -5.69 10.96 7.35
N GLY A 53 -4.47 11.46 7.55
CA GLY A 53 -3.65 11.20 8.73
C GLY A 53 -2.73 9.98 8.65
N SER A 54 -2.99 9.03 7.75
CA SER A 54 -2.13 7.86 7.61
C SER A 54 -2.19 7.25 6.21
N PHE A 55 -1.04 7.21 5.55
CA PHE A 55 -0.89 6.37 4.36
C PHE A 55 -0.84 4.90 4.77
N CYS A 56 0.07 4.57 5.68
CA CYS A 56 0.24 3.22 6.20
C CYS A 56 1.09 3.27 7.48
N ALA A 57 0.60 2.65 8.54
CA ALA A 57 1.31 2.56 9.81
C ALA A 57 2.31 1.41 9.88
N GLY A 58 2.37 0.58 8.84
CA GLY A 58 3.25 -0.57 8.79
C GLY A 58 2.54 -1.88 9.13
N TYR A 59 3.33 -2.91 9.40
CA TYR A 59 2.81 -4.25 9.67
C TYR A 59 2.09 -4.33 11.01
N ASP A 60 1.10 -5.21 11.07
CA ASP A 60 0.41 -5.57 12.31
C ASP A 60 1.41 -6.10 13.35
N LEU A 61 1.56 -5.34 14.44
CA LEU A 61 2.52 -5.67 15.49
C LEU A 61 2.15 -6.97 16.23
N SER A 62 0.87 -7.34 16.27
CA SER A 62 0.46 -8.61 16.88
C SER A 62 1.02 -9.81 16.12
N VAL A 63 1.24 -9.68 14.82
CA VAL A 63 1.88 -10.70 13.99
C VAL A 63 3.40 -10.61 14.10
N MET A 64 3.95 -9.40 13.93
CA MET A 64 5.41 -9.20 13.87
C MET A 64 6.10 -9.50 15.20
N MET A 65 5.42 -9.25 16.32
CA MET A 65 5.94 -9.47 17.67
C MET A 65 5.30 -10.69 18.36
N GLY A 66 4.55 -11.48 17.62
CA GLY A 66 3.92 -12.70 18.13
C GLY A 66 4.89 -13.88 18.25
N ASP A 67 4.37 -15.01 18.76
CA ASP A 67 5.18 -16.19 19.00
C ASP A 67 5.47 -17.01 17.73
N ASP A 68 4.73 -16.75 16.64
CA ASP A 68 4.93 -17.42 15.35
C ASP A 68 5.86 -16.58 14.46
N SER A 69 7.15 -16.89 14.53
CA SER A 69 8.16 -16.19 13.72
C SER A 69 7.99 -16.47 12.22
N ALA A 70 7.46 -17.62 11.83
CA ALA A 70 7.20 -17.94 10.43
C ALA A 70 6.10 -17.04 9.85
N ALA A 71 5.06 -16.75 10.63
CA ALA A 71 4.01 -15.82 10.23
C ALA A 71 4.54 -14.40 10.03
N ALA A 72 5.44 -13.95 10.90
CA ALA A 72 6.08 -12.64 10.78
C ALA A 72 6.95 -12.55 9.51
N VAL A 73 7.75 -13.56 9.24
CA VAL A 73 8.60 -13.63 8.04
C VAL A 73 7.76 -13.63 6.78
N GLU A 74 6.68 -14.41 6.74
CA GLU A 74 5.78 -14.48 5.60
C GLU A 74 5.10 -13.13 5.34
N LEU A 75 4.62 -12.45 6.37
CA LEU A 75 3.99 -11.14 6.24
C LEU A 75 4.99 -10.12 5.68
N GLY A 76 6.19 -10.08 6.22
CA GLY A 76 7.26 -9.21 5.75
C GLY A 76 7.63 -9.48 4.28
N ALA A 77 7.74 -10.75 3.90
CA ALA A 77 8.04 -11.15 2.53
C ALA A 77 6.95 -10.72 1.54
N ARG A 78 5.68 -10.84 1.92
CA ARG A 78 4.55 -10.38 1.08
C ARG A 78 4.57 -8.88 0.85
N GLY A 79 4.81 -8.10 1.90
CA GLY A 79 4.91 -6.65 1.78
C GLY A 79 6.10 -6.23 0.91
N GLY A 80 7.22 -6.88 1.06
CA GLY A 80 8.41 -6.66 0.24
C GLY A 80 8.19 -7.04 -1.23
N LYS A 81 7.46 -8.12 -1.49
CA LYS A 81 7.09 -8.52 -2.84
C LYS A 81 6.25 -7.44 -3.54
N LEU A 82 5.27 -6.88 -2.84
CA LEU A 82 4.46 -5.79 -3.41
C LEU A 82 5.31 -4.55 -3.67
N ALA A 83 6.23 -4.19 -2.79
CA ALA A 83 7.17 -3.09 -3.02
C ALA A 83 7.99 -3.32 -4.30
N HIS A 84 8.49 -4.53 -4.51
CA HIS A 84 9.22 -4.90 -5.71
C HIS A 84 8.35 -4.78 -6.97
N GLN A 85 7.10 -5.20 -6.90
CA GLN A 85 6.14 -5.08 -8.00
C GLN A 85 5.84 -3.62 -8.32
N ILE A 86 5.67 -2.76 -7.33
CA ILE A 86 5.45 -1.32 -7.52
C ILE A 86 6.66 -0.71 -8.24
N PHE A 87 7.86 -0.98 -7.74
CA PHE A 87 9.10 -0.46 -8.33
C PHE A 87 9.29 -0.93 -9.78
N GLY A 88 8.96 -2.19 -10.08
CA GLY A 88 9.11 -2.78 -11.40
C GLY A 88 7.90 -2.65 -12.32
N SER A 89 6.92 -1.83 -11.97
CA SER A 89 5.69 -1.67 -12.76
C SER A 89 5.97 -1.14 -14.16
N ASP A 90 5.32 -1.73 -15.16
CA ASP A 90 5.41 -1.27 -16.56
C ASP A 90 4.57 -0.02 -16.83
N ILE A 91 3.67 0.33 -15.92
CA ILE A 91 2.84 1.53 -16.01
C ILE A 91 3.15 2.48 -14.85
N PRO A 92 2.96 3.80 -15.02
CA PRO A 92 3.27 4.77 -13.97
C PRO A 92 2.46 4.53 -12.70
N VAL A 93 3.12 4.66 -11.55
CA VAL A 93 2.51 4.54 -10.23
C VAL A 93 2.74 5.83 -9.44
N VAL A 94 1.65 6.45 -9.03
CA VAL A 94 1.64 7.65 -8.20
C VAL A 94 1.19 7.28 -6.79
N GLY A 95 2.01 7.60 -5.80
CA GLY A 95 1.65 7.44 -4.40
C GLY A 95 1.20 8.76 -3.80
N CYS A 96 0.00 8.77 -3.20
CA CYS A 96 -0.57 9.95 -2.55
C CYS A 96 -0.66 9.71 -1.04
N SER A 97 0.08 10.50 -0.26
CA SER A 97 0.07 10.41 1.19
C SER A 97 -0.54 11.65 1.81
N MET A 98 -1.57 11.45 2.63
CA MET A 98 -2.21 12.50 3.43
C MET A 98 -1.84 12.36 4.90
N GLY A 99 -0.70 11.77 5.21
CA GLY A 99 -0.30 11.55 6.59
C GLY A 99 0.96 10.72 6.74
N HIS A 100 1.04 10.04 7.87
CA HIS A 100 2.21 9.23 8.22
C HIS A 100 2.37 8.01 7.32
N ALA A 101 3.62 7.66 7.03
CA ALA A 101 4.00 6.45 6.32
C ALA A 101 5.18 5.81 7.04
N PHE A 102 4.94 4.66 7.68
CA PHE A 102 5.95 3.96 8.47
C PHE A 102 6.34 2.63 7.84
N THR A 103 7.58 2.26 7.99
CA THR A 103 8.16 0.97 7.61
C THR A 103 7.81 0.59 6.16
N ILE A 104 7.05 -0.49 5.95
CA ILE A 104 6.66 -0.94 4.60
C ILE A 104 5.83 0.13 3.86
N GLY A 105 5.03 0.94 4.58
CA GLY A 105 4.29 2.04 3.97
C GLY A 105 5.21 3.09 3.35
N ALA A 106 6.26 3.47 4.05
CA ALA A 106 7.28 4.37 3.52
C ALA A 106 8.02 3.76 2.33
N LEU A 107 8.30 2.47 2.39
CA LEU A 107 8.96 1.75 1.30
C LEU A 107 8.07 1.70 0.05
N TRP A 108 6.79 1.42 0.18
CA TRP A 108 5.86 1.45 -0.96
C TRP A 108 5.81 2.83 -1.62
N LEU A 109 5.76 3.90 -0.82
CA LEU A 109 5.84 5.27 -1.38
C LEU A 109 7.17 5.50 -2.10
N ALA A 110 8.27 5.06 -1.52
CA ALA A 110 9.59 5.21 -2.14
C ALA A 110 9.70 4.46 -3.47
N CYS A 111 8.96 3.37 -3.65
CA CYS A 111 8.94 2.57 -4.88
C CYS A 111 8.05 3.15 -5.97
N CYS A 112 7.17 4.10 -5.65
CA CYS A 112 6.34 4.78 -6.65
C CYS A 112 7.19 5.68 -7.56
N ASP A 113 6.71 5.91 -8.78
CA ASP A 113 7.38 6.80 -9.74
C ASP A 113 7.26 8.26 -9.34
N VAL A 114 6.09 8.64 -8.81
CA VAL A 114 5.80 10.00 -8.34
C VAL A 114 5.14 9.91 -6.97
N ARG A 115 5.52 10.81 -6.09
CA ARG A 115 4.94 10.93 -4.74
C ARG A 115 4.31 12.30 -4.58
N ILE A 116 3.07 12.31 -4.13
CA ILE A 116 2.35 13.53 -3.78
C ILE A 116 2.01 13.44 -2.30
N GLY A 117 2.43 14.43 -1.54
CA GLY A 117 2.17 14.48 -0.10
C GLY A 117 1.40 15.72 0.28
N GLU A 118 0.59 15.60 1.32
CA GLU A 118 -0.05 16.72 1.96
C GLU A 118 0.96 17.42 2.89
N GLU A 119 0.97 18.75 2.88
CA GLU A 119 1.81 19.50 3.79
C GLU A 119 1.33 19.30 5.24
N GLY A 120 2.26 19.02 6.14
CA GLY A 120 1.94 18.78 7.54
C GLY A 120 3.13 18.24 8.32
N ASN A 121 2.91 17.97 9.60
CA ASN A 121 3.94 17.43 10.49
C ASN A 121 3.85 15.90 10.53
N PHE A 122 4.13 15.27 9.41
CA PHE A 122 4.05 13.82 9.23
C PHE A 122 5.42 13.16 9.21
N LYS A 123 5.43 11.86 9.49
CA LYS A 123 6.63 11.03 9.47
C LYS A 123 6.44 9.85 8.52
#